data_b41dbd9046cab2a6730b0c22e7b3538c
#
_entry.id   b41dbd9046cab2a6730b0c22e7b3538c
#
_cell.length_a   1.000
_cell.length_b   1.000
_cell.length_c   1.000
_cell.angle_alpha   90.00
_cell.angle_beta   90.00
_cell.angle_gamma   90.00
#
_symmetry.space_group_name_H-M   'P 1'
#
loop_
_entity.id
_entity.type
_entity.pdbx_description
1 polymer ?
#
loop_
_entity_poly.entity_id
_entity_poly.type
_entity_poly.pdbx_seq_one_letter_code
_entity_poly.pdbx_strand_id
1 'polypeptide(L)'
;STKSTEPIHDAANACRKRGKIILIGSTGLNLKRDLFYKKELSFQVSCSYGPGRYDKSYEEKSIDYPIGYVRWTEKRNFETILHSLSLDQLNTKQFQMIENFFL
;
A
#
# COMPACT_ATOMS: atom_id res chain seq x y z
N SER A 1 -6.61 -5.39 -11.77
CA SER A 1 -5.44 -4.99 -12.59
C SER A 1 -5.88 -4.59 -13.98
N THR A 2 -5.33 -3.52 -14.53
CA THR A 2 -5.65 -2.99 -15.85
C THR A 2 -4.40 -2.42 -16.51
N LYS A 3 -4.40 -2.31 -17.85
CA LYS A 3 -3.36 -1.57 -18.59
C LYS A 3 -3.70 -0.09 -18.76
N SER A 4 -4.93 0.32 -18.42
CA SER A 4 -5.37 1.72 -18.46
C SER A 4 -4.63 2.57 -17.44
N THR A 5 -4.44 3.85 -17.76
CA THR A 5 -3.90 4.87 -16.83
C THR A 5 -5.01 5.66 -16.13
N GLU A 6 -6.27 5.43 -16.48
CA GLU A 6 -7.41 6.14 -15.91
C GLU A 6 -7.47 6.07 -14.38
N PRO A 7 -7.29 4.90 -13.74
CA PRO A 7 -7.39 4.83 -12.27
C PRO A 7 -6.42 5.76 -11.54
N ILE A 8 -5.22 5.98 -12.09
CA ILE A 8 -4.25 6.91 -11.49
C ILE A 8 -4.68 8.37 -11.71
N HIS A 9 -5.20 8.69 -12.89
CA HIS A 9 -5.70 10.03 -13.18
C HIS A 9 -6.92 10.38 -12.32
N ASP A 10 -7.84 9.44 -12.13
CA ASP A 10 -9.00 9.61 -11.27
C ASP A 10 -8.59 9.79 -9.80
N ALA A 11 -7.65 8.98 -9.32
CA ALA A 11 -7.08 9.14 -8.00
C ALA A 11 -6.41 10.51 -7.82
N ALA A 12 -5.65 10.98 -8.82
CA ALA A 12 -5.02 12.30 -8.79
C ALA A 12 -6.04 13.44 -8.80
N ASN A 13 -7.14 13.30 -9.54
CA ASN A 13 -8.23 14.27 -9.56
C ASN A 13 -8.98 14.33 -8.22
N ALA A 14 -9.26 13.17 -7.61
CA ALA A 14 -9.94 13.06 -6.33
C ALA A 14 -9.05 13.47 -5.13
N CYS A 15 -7.74 13.37 -5.28
CA CYS A 15 -6.80 13.62 -4.20
C CYS A 15 -6.73 15.12 -3.83
N ARG A 16 -6.66 15.43 -2.54
CA ARG A 16 -6.38 16.80 -2.07
C ARG A 16 -4.96 17.24 -2.42
N LYS A 17 -4.69 18.56 -2.33
CA LYS A 17 -3.30 19.08 -2.42
C LYS A 17 -2.39 18.39 -1.42
N ARG A 18 -1.15 18.06 -1.84
CA ARG A 18 -0.14 17.35 -1.06
C ARG A 18 -0.58 15.97 -0.58
N GLY A 19 -1.60 15.39 -1.26
CA GLY A 19 -2.06 14.04 -0.97
C GLY A 19 -1.06 12.99 -1.45
N LYS A 20 -1.22 11.78 -0.93
CA LYS A 20 -0.41 10.62 -1.31
C LYS A 20 -1.28 9.60 -2.00
N ILE A 21 -0.81 9.09 -3.14
CA ILE A 21 -1.41 7.99 -3.88
C ILE A 21 -0.49 6.80 -3.77
N ILE A 22 -1.00 5.68 -3.28
CA ILE A 22 -0.24 4.44 -3.15
C ILE A 22 -0.89 3.39 -4.05
N LEU A 23 -0.13 2.93 -5.03
CA LEU A 23 -0.56 1.87 -5.94
C LEU A 23 -0.25 0.51 -5.33
N ILE A 24 -1.30 -0.27 -5.04
CA ILE A 24 -1.19 -1.63 -4.51
C ILE A 24 -1.26 -2.67 -5.64
N GLY A 25 -2.13 -2.46 -6.61
CA GLY A 25 -2.31 -3.36 -7.74
C GLY A 25 -1.43 -3.00 -8.95
N SER A 26 -1.89 -3.39 -10.14
CA SER A 26 -1.24 -3.10 -11.41
C SER A 26 -2.13 -2.25 -12.29
N THR A 27 -1.57 -1.18 -12.82
CA THR A 27 -2.22 -0.25 -13.77
C THR A 27 -1.18 0.32 -14.73
N GLY A 28 -1.62 1.01 -15.78
CA GLY A 28 -0.72 1.78 -16.64
C GLY A 28 -0.08 2.94 -15.87
N LEU A 29 1.22 3.18 -16.07
CA LEU A 29 1.99 4.17 -15.30
C LEU A 29 2.33 5.44 -16.13
N ASN A 30 1.60 5.72 -17.20
CA ASN A 30 1.80 6.95 -17.94
C ASN A 30 1.13 8.12 -17.19
N LEU A 31 1.88 8.81 -16.36
CA LEU A 31 1.39 9.88 -15.49
C LEU A 31 1.35 11.22 -16.24
N LYS A 32 0.21 11.90 -16.17
CA LYS A 32 0.08 13.29 -16.64
C LYS A 32 0.68 14.23 -15.59
N ARG A 33 1.90 14.75 -15.88
CA ARG A 33 2.63 15.63 -14.96
C ARG A 33 1.76 16.75 -14.35
N ASP A 34 0.93 17.39 -15.15
CA ASP A 34 0.14 18.55 -14.70
C ASP A 34 -0.80 18.25 -13.54
N LEU A 35 -1.41 17.05 -13.52
CA LEU A 35 -2.29 16.64 -12.43
C LEU A 35 -1.55 16.54 -11.10
N PHE A 36 -0.32 16.01 -11.14
CA PHE A 36 0.50 15.83 -9.96
C PHE A 36 1.17 17.12 -9.54
N TYR A 37 1.69 17.90 -10.50
CA TYR A 37 2.41 19.15 -10.25
C TYR A 37 1.53 20.20 -9.57
N LYS A 38 0.34 20.47 -10.08
CA LYS A 38 -0.56 21.49 -9.53
C LYS A 38 -1.01 21.23 -8.10
N LYS A 39 -1.04 19.98 -7.70
CA LYS A 39 -1.45 19.56 -6.35
C LYS A 39 -0.28 19.10 -5.47
N GLU A 40 0.94 19.12 -5.98
CA GLU A 40 2.13 18.59 -5.27
C GLU A 40 1.91 17.17 -4.75
N LEU A 41 1.37 16.27 -5.60
CA LEU A 41 1.03 14.91 -5.19
C LEU A 41 2.26 14.02 -5.08
N SER A 42 2.28 13.16 -4.07
CA SER A 42 3.23 12.06 -3.95
C SER A 42 2.62 10.79 -4.55
N PHE A 43 3.41 10.05 -5.32
CA PHE A 43 3.02 8.76 -5.86
C PHE A 43 4.06 7.70 -5.48
N GLN A 44 3.58 6.56 -5.02
CA GLN A 44 4.43 5.44 -4.60
C GLN A 44 3.78 4.13 -5.01
N VAL A 45 4.58 3.21 -5.54
CA VAL A 45 4.16 1.82 -5.73
C VAL A 45 4.47 1.03 -4.46
N SER A 46 3.47 0.33 -3.94
CA SER A 46 3.63 -0.57 -2.80
C SER A 46 4.29 -1.87 -3.25
N CYS A 47 5.24 -2.36 -2.47
CA CYS A 47 5.87 -3.64 -2.69
C CYS A 47 5.31 -4.68 -1.71
N SER A 48 4.36 -5.49 -2.18
CA SER A 48 3.82 -6.64 -1.44
C SER A 48 3.59 -6.34 0.06
N TYR A 49 4.28 -7.04 0.95
CA TYR A 49 4.14 -6.92 2.41
C TYR A 49 4.94 -5.75 3.02
N GLY A 50 5.66 -5.01 2.20
CA GLY A 50 6.48 -3.88 2.61
C GLY A 50 7.99 -4.14 2.56
N PRO A 51 8.80 -3.21 3.07
CA PRO A 51 10.26 -3.32 3.10
C PRO A 51 10.74 -4.60 3.78
N GLY A 52 11.72 -5.26 3.17
CA GLY A 52 12.23 -6.58 3.55
C GLY A 52 11.85 -7.64 2.53
N ARG A 53 10.72 -7.48 1.84
CA ARG A 53 10.32 -8.38 0.76
C ARG A 53 11.34 -8.36 -0.38
N TYR A 54 11.75 -9.55 -0.83
CA TYR A 54 12.81 -9.79 -1.83
C TYR A 54 14.24 -9.47 -1.36
N ASP A 55 14.45 -9.11 -0.08
CA ASP A 55 15.79 -8.98 0.51
C ASP A 55 16.16 -10.29 1.21
N LYS A 56 17.13 -11.03 0.64
CA LYS A 56 17.58 -12.30 1.20
C LYS A 56 18.17 -12.17 2.60
N SER A 57 18.80 -11.05 2.92
CA SER A 57 19.35 -10.84 4.25
C SER A 57 18.24 -10.70 5.29
N TYR A 58 17.14 -10.07 4.91
CA TYR A 58 15.97 -9.95 5.75
C TYR A 58 15.18 -11.26 5.86
N GLU A 59 14.82 -11.86 4.71
CA GLU A 59 13.94 -13.05 4.66
C GLU A 59 14.63 -14.35 5.15
N GLU A 60 15.90 -14.56 4.78
CA GLU A 60 16.60 -15.81 5.05
C GLU A 60 17.52 -15.75 6.30
N LYS A 61 18.09 -14.57 6.59
CA LYS A 61 19.05 -14.39 7.69
C LYS A 61 18.48 -13.67 8.90
N SER A 62 17.20 -13.27 8.85
CA SER A 62 16.52 -12.54 9.93
C SER A 62 17.20 -11.22 10.33
N ILE A 63 17.90 -10.57 9.40
CA ILE A 63 18.53 -9.27 9.63
C ILE A 63 17.49 -8.20 9.36
N ASP A 64 16.94 -7.61 10.44
CA ASP A 64 15.94 -6.55 10.36
C ASP A 64 16.59 -5.18 10.06
N TYR A 65 15.81 -4.27 9.46
CA TYR A 65 16.24 -2.90 9.23
C TYR A 65 16.17 -2.07 10.51
N PRO A 66 17.09 -1.10 10.70
CA PRO A 66 17.03 -0.17 11.82
C PRO A 66 15.69 0.59 11.83
N ILE A 67 14.97 0.56 12.94
CA ILE A 67 13.63 1.14 13.08
C ILE A 67 13.60 2.64 12.80
N GLY A 68 14.68 3.35 13.07
CA GLY A 68 14.78 4.79 12.81
C GLY A 68 14.81 5.16 11.33
N TYR A 69 15.16 4.20 10.46
CA TYR A 69 15.22 4.41 9.01
C TYR A 69 14.08 3.72 8.27
N VAL A 70 13.67 2.52 8.71
CA VAL A 70 12.59 1.75 8.09
C VAL A 70 11.65 1.25 9.18
N ARG A 71 10.66 2.06 9.53
CA ARG A 71 9.73 1.73 10.60
C ARG A 71 8.84 0.55 10.25
N TRP A 72 8.25 0.55 9.07
CA TRP A 72 7.23 -0.41 8.64
C TRP A 72 7.83 -1.45 7.71
N THR A 73 8.57 -2.40 8.30
CA THR A 73 9.08 -3.57 7.60
C THR A 73 7.98 -4.64 7.48
N GLU A 74 8.18 -5.63 6.62
CA GLU A 74 7.27 -6.77 6.44
C GLU A 74 6.86 -7.38 7.79
N LYS A 75 7.82 -7.73 8.64
CA LYS A 75 7.58 -8.30 9.97
C LYS A 75 6.70 -7.39 10.84
N ARG A 76 7.06 -6.11 10.94
CA ARG A 76 6.33 -5.14 11.78
C ARG A 76 4.93 -4.87 11.25
N ASN A 77 4.73 -4.93 9.93
CA ASN A 77 3.41 -4.84 9.32
C ASN A 77 2.54 -6.02 9.77
N PHE A 78 3.03 -7.26 9.67
CA PHE A 78 2.30 -8.44 10.14
C PHE A 78 2.01 -8.37 11.64
N GLU A 79 3.01 -8.08 12.46
CA GLU A 79 2.85 -7.96 13.92
C GLU A 79 1.78 -6.92 14.30
N THR A 80 1.79 -5.76 13.64
CA THR A 80 0.81 -4.69 13.90
C THR A 80 -0.61 -5.11 13.54
N ILE A 81 -0.79 -5.73 12.38
CA ILE A 81 -2.12 -6.20 11.95
C ILE A 81 -2.63 -7.31 12.87
N LEU A 82 -1.80 -8.30 13.20
CA LEU A 82 -2.18 -9.38 14.13
C LEU A 82 -2.52 -8.83 15.52
N HIS A 83 -1.75 -7.87 16.01
CA HIS A 83 -2.05 -7.21 17.29
C HIS A 83 -3.38 -6.46 17.25
N SER A 84 -3.65 -5.69 16.19
CA SER A 84 -4.91 -4.97 16.03
C SER A 84 -6.11 -5.92 15.90
N LEU A 85 -5.94 -7.07 15.26
CA LEU A 85 -6.96 -8.13 15.20
C LEU A 85 -7.21 -8.74 16.59
N SER A 86 -6.16 -9.01 17.38
CA SER A 86 -6.28 -9.58 18.73
C SER A 86 -7.01 -8.66 19.71
N LEU A 87 -6.96 -7.35 19.46
CA LEU A 87 -7.64 -6.33 20.26
C LEU A 87 -9.04 -5.96 19.70
N ASP A 88 -9.52 -6.68 18.68
CA ASP A 88 -10.78 -6.40 17.96
C ASP A 88 -10.90 -4.95 17.42
N GLN A 89 -9.73 -4.33 17.14
CA GLN A 89 -9.66 -2.99 16.56
C GLN A 89 -9.92 -2.98 15.06
N LEU A 90 -9.79 -4.13 14.39
CA LEU A 90 -10.10 -4.33 12.98
C LEU A 90 -11.38 -5.15 12.85
N ASN A 91 -12.46 -4.52 12.40
CA ASN A 91 -13.71 -5.21 12.17
C ASN A 91 -13.66 -5.99 10.84
N THR A 92 -13.36 -7.29 10.93
CA THR A 92 -13.27 -8.17 9.76
C THR A 92 -14.63 -8.71 9.29
N LYS A 93 -15.71 -8.52 10.07
CA LYS A 93 -17.05 -9.02 9.72
C LYS A 93 -17.60 -8.41 8.43
N GLN A 94 -17.24 -7.17 8.13
CA GLN A 94 -17.62 -6.51 6.89
C GLN A 94 -16.95 -7.14 5.65
N PHE A 95 -15.74 -7.68 5.79
CA PHE A 95 -15.04 -8.36 4.69
C PHE A 95 -15.64 -9.74 4.40
N GLN A 96 -16.10 -10.46 5.42
CA GLN A 96 -16.80 -11.73 5.25
C GLN A 96 -18.14 -11.57 4.52
N MET A 97 -18.83 -10.45 4.70
CA MET A 97 -20.06 -10.16 3.94
C MET A 97 -19.79 -9.96 2.44
N ILE A 98 -18.64 -9.42 2.06
CA ILE A 98 -18.26 -9.23 0.66
C ILE A 98 -17.94 -10.57 -0.02
N GLU A 99 -17.25 -11.49 0.65
CA GLU A 99 -17.00 -12.84 0.12
C GLU A 99 -18.30 -13.59 -0.18
N ASN A 100 -19.30 -13.52 0.70
CA ASN A 100 -20.61 -14.16 0.50
C ASN A 100 -21.44 -13.53 -0.63
N PHE A 101 -21.07 -12.36 -1.14
CA PHE A 101 -21.74 -11.71 -2.28
C PHE A 101 -21.15 -12.12 -3.64
N PHE A 102 -19.94 -12.67 -3.67
CA PHE A 102 -19.22 -13.06 -4.89
C PHE A 102 -19.07 -14.57 -5.07
N LEU A 103 -19.64 -15.38 -4.18
CA LEU A 103 -19.78 -16.84 -4.31
C LEU A 103 -21.21 -17.20 -4.72
#